data_81a01c2522645a5818d4c066bb7738eb
#
_entry.id   81a01c2522645a5818d4c066bb7738eb
#
_cell.length_a   1.000
_cell.length_b   1.000
_cell.length_c   1.000
_cell.angle_alpha   90.00
_cell.angle_beta   90.00
_cell.angle_gamma   90.00
#
_symmetry.space_group_name_H-M   'P 1'
#
loop_
_entity.id
_entity.type
_entity.pdbx_description
1 polymer ?
#
loop_
_entity_poly.entity_id
_entity_poly.type
_entity_poly.pdbx_seq_one_letter_code
_entity_poly.pdbx_strand_id
1 'polypeptide(L)'
;MATTYHLTPSRRAANRLVRVLLRFGLMPGPTYLLTVPGRRTGRPLSTPVTLVEDGKARWLVAPYGDVAWVRNVRAAGRVTLSRGRRSEIVPIRELGATEAAPVLQRYVTRVPITRPYFDARPDSPLAVFVAEAPRHPVFELGREMS
;
A
#
# COMPACT_ATOMS: atom_id res chain seq x y z
N MET A 1 -2.47 17.61 -13.03
CA MET A 1 -1.27 16.76 -12.94
C MET A 1 -1.13 16.17 -11.56
N ALA A 2 -0.70 14.91 -11.48
CA ALA A 2 -0.45 14.28 -10.20
C ALA A 2 0.74 14.94 -9.49
N THR A 3 0.64 15.06 -8.18
CA THR A 3 1.71 15.59 -7.34
C THR A 3 2.75 14.51 -7.08
N THR A 4 4.03 14.87 -7.14
CA THR A 4 5.10 13.94 -6.79
C THR A 4 5.24 13.86 -5.27
N TYR A 5 5.38 12.63 -4.76
CA TYR A 5 5.55 12.40 -3.33
C TYR A 5 6.97 12.72 -2.87
N HIS A 6 7.08 13.51 -1.80
CA HIS A 6 8.36 13.80 -1.15
C HIS A 6 8.23 13.56 0.36
N LEU A 7 9.20 12.87 0.93
CA LEU A 7 9.24 12.62 2.36
C LEU A 7 9.83 13.83 3.09
N THR A 8 8.97 14.62 3.73
CA THR A 8 9.33 15.80 4.50
C THR A 8 9.46 15.45 5.99
N PRO A 9 10.12 16.29 6.82
CA PRO A 9 10.17 16.07 8.26
C PRO A 9 8.79 15.98 8.92
N SER A 10 7.81 16.76 8.47
CA SER A 10 6.44 16.69 8.97
C SER A 10 5.77 15.37 8.62
N ARG A 11 6.02 14.84 7.42
CA ARG A 11 5.51 13.53 7.03
C ARG A 11 6.15 12.40 7.81
N ARG A 12 7.44 12.52 8.12
CA ARG A 12 8.15 11.55 8.97
C ARG A 12 7.55 11.51 10.37
N ALA A 13 7.25 12.67 10.96
CA ALA A 13 6.61 12.75 12.27
C ALA A 13 5.20 12.16 12.23
N ALA A 14 4.41 12.47 11.20
CA ALA A 14 3.07 11.93 11.02
C ALA A 14 3.11 10.40 10.87
N ASN A 15 4.06 9.87 10.08
CA ASN A 15 4.23 8.44 9.92
C ASN A 15 4.61 7.75 11.23
N ARG A 16 5.44 8.40 12.06
CA ARG A 16 5.81 7.87 13.38
C ARG A 16 4.58 7.78 14.28
N LEU A 17 3.74 8.81 14.31
CA LEU A 17 2.50 8.81 15.08
C LEU A 17 1.57 7.68 14.62
N VAL A 18 1.37 7.54 13.31
CA VAL A 18 0.54 6.48 12.75
C VAL A 18 1.08 5.11 13.14
N ARG A 19 2.40 4.90 13.10
CA ARG A 19 3.00 3.62 13.53
C ARG A 19 2.71 3.32 15.00
N VAL A 20 2.78 4.32 15.86
CA VAL A 20 2.45 4.16 17.28
C VAL A 20 0.98 3.78 17.45
N LEU A 21 0.08 4.46 16.75
CA LEU A 21 -1.36 4.15 16.80
C LEU A 21 -1.65 2.74 16.30
N LEU A 22 -1.00 2.32 15.20
CA LEU A 22 -1.16 0.97 14.66
C LEU A 22 -0.66 -0.10 15.63
N ARG A 23 0.43 0.17 16.33
CA ARG A 23 0.99 -0.73 17.33
C ARG A 23 -0.01 -1.06 18.43
N PHE A 24 -0.86 -0.11 18.78
CA PHE A 24 -1.90 -0.27 19.80
C PHE A 24 -3.27 -0.59 19.20
N GLY A 25 -3.36 -0.81 17.88
CA GLY A 25 -4.61 -1.14 17.21
C GLY A 25 -5.62 -0.01 17.17
N LEU A 26 -5.16 1.25 17.25
CA LEU A 26 -6.02 2.43 17.35
C LEU A 26 -6.41 3.05 16.01
N MET A 27 -5.80 2.61 14.91
CA MET A 27 -6.15 3.13 13.58
C MET A 27 -7.43 2.49 13.07
N PRO A 28 -8.40 3.27 12.57
CA PRO A 28 -9.63 2.73 12.00
C PRO A 28 -9.40 2.14 10.60
N GLY A 29 -10.35 1.30 10.17
CA GLY A 29 -10.38 0.75 8.83
C GLY A 29 -9.25 -0.24 8.55
N PRO A 30 -8.98 -0.52 7.25
CA PRO A 30 -7.97 -1.50 6.85
C PRO A 30 -6.55 -0.93 6.78
N THR A 31 -6.15 -0.19 7.81
CA THR A 31 -4.80 0.37 7.91
C THR A 31 -3.92 -0.54 8.77
N TYR A 32 -2.78 -0.90 8.24
CA TYR A 32 -1.84 -1.86 8.83
C TYR A 32 -0.43 -1.30 8.84
N LEU A 33 0.40 -1.82 9.72
CA LEU A 33 1.84 -1.62 9.64
C LEU A 33 2.41 -2.74 8.76
N LEU A 34 2.96 -2.35 7.62
CA LEU A 34 3.64 -3.27 6.72
C LEU A 34 5.11 -3.33 7.09
N THR A 35 5.62 -4.52 7.30
CA THR A 35 7.03 -4.74 7.59
C THR A 35 7.63 -5.66 6.53
N VAL A 36 8.78 -5.28 6.00
CA VAL A 36 9.50 -6.04 4.99
C VAL A 36 11.00 -5.88 5.22
N PRO A 37 11.81 -6.92 4.96
CA PRO A 37 13.26 -6.75 5.08
C PRO A 37 13.80 -5.81 3.99
N GLY A 38 14.70 -4.93 4.37
CA GLY A 38 15.41 -4.10 3.41
C GLY A 38 16.21 -4.98 2.44
N ARG A 39 16.08 -4.73 1.14
CA ARG A 39 16.71 -5.57 0.11
C ARG A 39 18.23 -5.55 0.14
N ARG A 40 18.82 -4.54 0.78
CA ARG A 40 20.28 -4.39 0.87
C ARG A 40 20.85 -4.81 2.21
N THR A 41 20.14 -4.55 3.30
CA THR A 41 20.64 -4.76 4.66
C THR A 41 19.99 -5.93 5.39
N GLY A 42 18.82 -6.37 4.93
CA GLY A 42 18.01 -7.37 5.65
C GLY A 42 17.32 -6.84 6.89
N ARG A 43 17.51 -5.57 7.24
CA ARG A 43 16.85 -4.98 8.41
C ARG A 43 15.36 -4.85 8.17
N PRO A 44 14.51 -5.15 9.16
CA PRO A 44 13.09 -4.95 9.03
C PRO A 44 12.77 -3.46 8.94
N LEU A 45 12.03 -3.08 7.89
CA LEU A 45 11.58 -1.71 7.67
C LEU A 45 10.06 -1.71 7.66
N SER A 46 9.47 -0.75 8.34
CA SER A 46 8.02 -0.69 8.51
C SER A 46 7.45 0.62 7.98
N THR A 47 6.26 0.53 7.37
CA THR A 47 5.53 1.70 6.88
C THR A 47 4.03 1.45 7.03
N PRO A 48 3.24 2.50 7.38
CA PRO A 48 1.79 2.37 7.41
C PRO A 48 1.23 2.24 5.99
N VAL A 49 0.27 1.34 5.80
CA VAL A 49 -0.41 1.15 4.52
C VAL A 49 -1.90 0.97 4.76
N THR A 50 -2.70 1.39 3.77
CA THR A 50 -4.14 1.13 3.76
C THR A 50 -4.42 0.11 2.68
N LEU A 51 -5.03 -1.01 3.04
CA LEU A 51 -5.37 -2.07 2.09
C LEU A 51 -6.71 -1.77 1.43
N VAL A 52 -6.90 -2.31 0.22
CA VAL A 52 -8.23 -2.45 -0.38
C VAL A 52 -8.71 -3.85 -0.02
N GLU A 53 -9.89 -3.95 0.58
CA GLU A 53 -10.48 -5.22 0.99
C GLU A 53 -11.84 -5.40 0.34
N ASP A 54 -12.09 -6.61 -0.19
CA ASP A 54 -13.37 -6.98 -0.79
C ASP A 54 -13.62 -8.47 -0.50
N GLY A 55 -14.48 -8.73 0.49
CA GLY A 55 -14.66 -10.09 1.00
C GLY A 55 -13.35 -10.62 1.56
N LYS A 56 -12.88 -11.75 1.04
CA LYS A 56 -11.60 -12.35 1.47
C LYS A 56 -10.42 -11.84 0.67
N ALA A 57 -10.66 -11.10 -0.42
CA ALA A 57 -9.60 -10.56 -1.26
C ALA A 57 -9.05 -9.29 -0.64
N ARG A 58 -7.73 -9.15 -0.67
CA ARG A 58 -7.03 -7.96 -0.17
C ARG A 58 -5.94 -7.56 -1.12
N TRP A 59 -5.77 -6.26 -1.30
CA TRP A 59 -4.73 -5.70 -2.16
C TRP A 59 -3.97 -4.60 -1.44
N LEU A 60 -2.68 -4.54 -1.72
CA LEU A 60 -1.77 -3.52 -1.25
C LEU A 60 -1.49 -2.56 -2.41
N VAL A 61 -1.78 -1.29 -2.22
CA VAL A 61 -1.56 -0.27 -3.25
C VAL A 61 -0.41 0.64 -2.84
N ALA A 62 0.47 0.94 -3.79
CA ALA A 62 1.56 1.90 -3.62
C ALA A 62 1.18 3.22 -4.33
N PRO A 63 0.49 4.15 -3.63
CA PRO A 63 -0.03 5.35 -4.28
C PRO A 63 1.07 6.31 -4.74
N TYR A 64 2.24 6.25 -4.12
CA TYR A 64 3.34 7.18 -4.38
C TYR A 64 4.37 6.64 -5.36
N GLY A 65 4.08 5.50 -6.01
CA GLY A 65 4.92 4.93 -7.05
C GLY A 65 6.02 4.01 -6.54
N ASP A 66 7.13 3.98 -7.27
CA ASP A 66 8.23 3.05 -7.04
C ASP A 66 9.16 3.56 -5.92
N VAL A 67 8.61 3.67 -4.71
CA VAL A 67 9.36 4.06 -3.51
C VAL A 67 10.10 2.86 -2.90
N ALA A 68 10.96 3.13 -1.92
CA ALA A 68 11.85 2.11 -1.35
C ALA A 68 11.13 0.86 -0.85
N TRP A 69 10.00 1.02 -0.14
CA TRP A 69 9.31 -0.15 0.40
C TRP A 69 8.73 -1.06 -0.71
N VAL A 70 8.35 -0.47 -1.85
CA VAL A 70 7.86 -1.24 -3.00
C VAL A 70 8.96 -2.15 -3.54
N ARG A 71 10.17 -1.61 -3.68
CA ARG A 71 11.34 -2.37 -4.16
C ARG A 71 11.69 -3.49 -3.18
N ASN A 72 11.57 -3.22 -1.87
CA ASN A 72 11.82 -4.22 -0.84
C ASN A 72 10.78 -5.34 -0.89
N VAL A 73 9.50 -5.00 -1.11
CA VAL A 73 8.41 -5.97 -1.26
C VAL A 73 8.65 -6.88 -2.45
N ARG A 74 9.03 -6.30 -3.59
CA ARG A 74 9.34 -7.08 -4.80
C ARG A 74 10.48 -8.06 -4.56
N ALA A 75 11.50 -7.63 -3.85
CA ALA A 75 12.64 -8.50 -3.54
C ALA A 75 12.27 -9.62 -2.57
N ALA A 76 11.42 -9.34 -1.59
CA ALA A 76 11.05 -10.30 -0.55
C ALA A 76 9.98 -11.31 -1.00
N GLY A 77 9.04 -10.90 -1.83
CA GLY A 77 7.92 -11.74 -2.28
C GLY A 77 6.86 -12.00 -1.22
N ARG A 78 7.03 -11.45 -0.05
CA ARG A 78 6.09 -11.57 1.07
C ARG A 78 6.23 -10.36 1.99
N VAL A 79 5.19 -10.11 2.78
CA VAL A 79 5.18 -9.00 3.74
C VAL A 79 4.62 -9.47 5.07
N THR A 80 4.97 -8.76 6.12
CA THR A 80 4.33 -8.91 7.43
C THR A 80 3.38 -7.74 7.62
N LEU A 81 2.13 -8.05 7.93
CA LEU A 81 1.10 -7.06 8.24
C LEU A 81 0.78 -7.14 9.72
N SER A 82 0.85 -6.01 10.41
CA SER A 82 0.59 -5.95 11.84
C SER A 82 -0.46 -4.90 12.16
N ARG A 83 -1.32 -5.24 13.12
CA ARG A 83 -2.33 -4.33 13.67
C ARG A 83 -2.63 -4.73 15.09
N GLY A 84 -2.33 -3.84 16.03
CA GLY A 84 -2.42 -4.16 17.44
C GLY A 84 -1.50 -5.32 17.78
N ARG A 85 -2.05 -6.37 18.40
CA ARG A 85 -1.30 -7.58 18.76
C ARG A 85 -1.28 -8.63 17.66
N ARG A 86 -2.02 -8.39 16.57
CA ARG A 86 -2.07 -9.33 15.44
C ARG A 86 -0.94 -9.04 14.48
N SER A 87 -0.34 -10.11 14.00
CA SER A 87 0.70 -10.06 12.98
C SER A 87 0.54 -11.28 12.09
N GLU A 88 0.64 -11.07 10.78
CA GLU A 88 0.53 -12.16 9.81
C GLU A 88 1.55 -11.97 8.69
N ILE A 89 2.09 -13.07 8.19
CA ILE A 89 2.98 -13.07 7.04
C ILE A 89 2.18 -13.57 5.86
N VAL A 90 2.14 -12.77 4.79
CA VAL A 90 1.38 -13.09 3.59
C VAL A 90 2.25 -12.98 2.35
N PRO A 91 2.11 -13.92 1.38
CA PRO A 91 2.77 -13.78 0.09
C PRO A 91 2.10 -12.69 -0.73
N ILE A 92 2.85 -12.09 -1.66
CA ILE A 92 2.33 -11.07 -2.55
C ILE A 92 2.52 -11.46 -4.00
N ARG A 93 1.64 -10.95 -4.87
CA ARG A 93 1.74 -11.06 -6.31
C ARG A 93 1.45 -9.70 -6.93
N GLU A 94 2.41 -9.14 -7.65
CA GLU A 94 2.20 -7.85 -8.32
C GLU A 94 1.26 -8.03 -9.50
N LEU A 95 0.25 -7.14 -9.60
CA LEU A 95 -0.75 -7.18 -10.65
C LEU A 95 -0.29 -6.40 -11.88
N GLY A 96 -0.68 -6.88 -13.07
CA GLY A 96 -0.57 -6.10 -14.30
C GLY A 96 -1.62 -4.99 -14.34
N ALA A 97 -1.47 -4.08 -15.32
CA ALA A 97 -2.30 -2.89 -15.40
C ALA A 97 -3.81 -3.18 -15.47
N THR A 98 -4.20 -4.17 -16.26
CA THR A 98 -5.62 -4.51 -16.42
C THR A 98 -6.24 -5.03 -15.12
N GLU A 99 -5.52 -5.89 -14.39
CA GLU A 99 -5.99 -6.38 -13.09
C GLU A 99 -5.95 -5.31 -12.01
N ALA A 100 -4.96 -4.41 -12.08
CA ALA A 100 -4.78 -3.36 -11.08
C ALA A 100 -5.83 -2.26 -11.17
N ALA A 101 -6.34 -1.97 -12.37
CA ALA A 101 -7.24 -0.84 -12.61
C ALA A 101 -8.47 -0.81 -11.69
N PRO A 102 -9.25 -1.90 -11.53
CA PRO A 102 -10.40 -1.89 -10.61
C PRO A 102 -10.00 -1.65 -9.16
N VAL A 103 -8.84 -2.18 -8.76
CA VAL A 103 -8.32 -1.99 -7.39
C VAL A 103 -7.96 -0.53 -7.17
N LEU A 104 -7.29 0.10 -8.13
CA LEU A 104 -6.93 1.53 -8.07
C LEU A 104 -8.16 2.41 -7.99
N GLN A 105 -9.21 2.09 -8.77
CA GLN A 105 -10.47 2.83 -8.71
C GLN A 105 -11.08 2.79 -7.32
N ARG A 106 -11.12 1.60 -6.69
CA ARG A 106 -11.59 1.45 -5.32
C ARG A 106 -10.72 2.21 -4.33
N TYR A 107 -9.41 2.18 -4.55
CA TYR A 107 -8.45 2.84 -3.67
C TYR A 107 -8.65 4.36 -3.63
N VAL A 108 -8.72 5.01 -4.80
CA VAL A 108 -8.92 6.48 -4.85
C VAL A 108 -10.28 6.89 -4.30
N THR A 109 -11.27 6.00 -4.38
CA THR A 109 -12.59 6.24 -3.80
C THR A 109 -12.55 6.19 -2.28
N ARG A 110 -11.85 5.19 -1.73
CA ARG A 110 -11.82 4.90 -0.29
C ARG A 110 -10.76 5.67 0.49
N VAL A 111 -9.70 6.15 -0.20
CA VAL A 111 -8.57 6.82 0.44
C VAL A 111 -8.36 8.20 -0.18
N PRO A 112 -9.23 9.17 0.15
CA PRO A 112 -9.21 10.49 -0.50
C PRO A 112 -7.90 11.26 -0.39
N ILE A 113 -7.13 11.06 0.69
CA ILE A 113 -5.87 11.75 0.92
C ILE A 113 -4.83 11.47 -0.17
N THR A 114 -4.96 10.36 -0.89
CA THR A 114 -4.03 9.99 -1.96
C THR A 114 -4.43 10.54 -3.34
N ARG A 115 -5.64 11.11 -3.48
CA ARG A 115 -6.13 11.61 -4.77
C ARG A 115 -5.21 12.61 -5.47
N PRO A 116 -4.49 13.50 -4.76
CA PRO A 116 -3.56 14.42 -5.43
C PRO A 116 -2.43 13.73 -6.21
N TYR A 117 -2.13 12.47 -5.90
CA TYR A 117 -1.07 11.69 -6.56
C TYR A 117 -1.58 10.91 -7.77
N PHE A 118 -2.88 11.01 -8.09
CA PHE A 118 -3.51 10.36 -9.23
C PHE A 118 -4.02 11.39 -10.20
N ASP A 119 -3.89 11.12 -11.50
CA ASP A 119 -4.57 11.88 -12.55
C ASP A 119 -6.01 11.39 -12.71
N ALA A 120 -6.23 10.08 -12.54
CA ALA A 120 -7.56 9.48 -12.55
C ALA A 120 -8.38 9.94 -11.35
N ARG A 121 -9.69 10.07 -11.55
CA ARG A 121 -10.67 10.43 -10.51
C ARG A 121 -11.53 9.21 -10.19
N PRO A 122 -12.22 9.19 -9.03
CA PRO A 122 -13.07 8.05 -8.67
C PRO A 122 -14.10 7.66 -9.75
N ASP A 123 -14.59 8.63 -10.53
CA ASP A 123 -15.56 8.41 -11.59
C ASP A 123 -14.94 8.24 -12.98
N SER A 124 -13.62 8.21 -13.09
CA SER A 124 -12.93 7.99 -14.36
C SER A 124 -13.21 6.59 -14.90
N PRO A 125 -13.26 6.41 -16.24
CA PRO A 125 -13.37 5.09 -16.83
C PRO A 125 -12.19 4.19 -16.46
N LEU A 126 -12.39 2.88 -16.46
CA LEU A 126 -11.32 1.92 -16.14
C LEU A 126 -10.09 2.08 -17.03
N ALA A 127 -10.28 2.44 -18.29
CA ALA A 127 -9.16 2.64 -19.22
C ALA A 127 -8.18 3.70 -18.72
N VAL A 128 -8.65 4.73 -18.02
CA VAL A 128 -7.80 5.76 -17.43
C VAL A 128 -6.93 5.15 -16.31
N PHE A 129 -7.52 4.28 -15.49
CA PHE A 129 -6.77 3.59 -14.43
C PHE A 129 -5.77 2.59 -15.01
N VAL A 130 -6.11 1.90 -16.10
CA VAL A 130 -5.17 1.01 -16.79
C VAL A 130 -3.94 1.79 -17.25
N ALA A 131 -4.14 2.96 -17.88
CA ALA A 131 -3.04 3.79 -18.34
C ALA A 131 -2.18 4.33 -17.20
N GLU A 132 -2.77 4.57 -16.04
CA GLU A 132 -2.07 5.11 -14.87
C GLU A 132 -1.41 4.05 -14.00
N ALA A 133 -1.84 2.80 -14.11
CA ALA A 133 -1.41 1.71 -13.23
C ALA A 133 0.12 1.55 -13.08
N PRO A 134 0.94 1.75 -14.13
CA PRO A 134 2.39 1.63 -13.95
C PRO A 134 2.98 2.59 -12.91
N ARG A 135 2.30 3.67 -12.59
CA ARG A 135 2.75 4.66 -11.61
C ARG A 135 2.31 4.33 -10.18
N HIS A 136 1.43 3.35 -10.01
CA HIS A 136 0.86 2.99 -8.72
C HIS A 136 0.82 1.46 -8.58
N PRO A 137 1.96 0.83 -8.26
CA PRO A 137 2.01 -0.63 -8.13
C PRO A 137 0.94 -1.19 -7.20
N VAL A 138 0.33 -2.30 -7.60
CA VAL A 138 -0.69 -3.00 -6.84
C VAL A 138 -0.27 -4.45 -6.65
N PHE A 139 -0.37 -4.94 -5.43
CA PHE A 139 -0.03 -6.31 -5.07
C PHE A 139 -1.26 -7.01 -4.49
N GLU A 140 -1.57 -8.18 -5.00
CA GLU A 140 -2.57 -9.04 -4.40
C GLU A 140 -1.94 -9.79 -3.23
N LEU A 141 -2.64 -9.81 -2.10
CA LEU A 141 -2.19 -10.52 -0.90
C LEU A 141 -2.77 -11.92 -0.89
N GLY A 142 -1.91 -12.91 -0.64
CA GLY A 142 -2.34 -14.27 -0.47
C GLY A 142 -2.81 -14.56 0.95
N ARG A 143 -2.99 -15.85 1.25
CA ARG A 143 -3.37 -16.31 2.58
C ARG A 143 -2.18 -16.24 3.53
N GLU A 144 -2.47 -16.08 4.82
CA GLU A 144 -1.44 -16.12 5.85
C GLU A 144 -0.59 -17.39 5.71
N MET A 145 0.72 -17.21 5.78
CA MET A 145 1.68 -18.31 5.70
C MET A 145 1.79 -19.01 7.05
N SER A 146 1.77 -20.34 7.00
CA SER A 146 1.93 -21.18 8.20
C SER A 146 3.39 -21.20 8.67
#